data_e79ab507aee5d1b56863e320f914f77a
#
_entry.id   e79ab507aee5d1b56863e320f914f77a
#
_cell.length_a   1.000
_cell.length_b   1.000
_cell.length_c   1.000
_cell.angle_alpha   90.00
_cell.angle_beta   90.00
_cell.angle_gamma   90.00
#
_symmetry.space_group_name_H-M   'P 1'
#
loop_
_entity.id
_entity.type
_entity.pdbx_description
1 polymer ?
#
loop_
_entity_poly.entity_id
_entity_poly.type
_entity_poly.pdbx_seq_one_letter_code
_entity_poly.pdbx_strand_id
1 'polypeptide(L)'
;MMQLDALNEITIAEIHRRYHDGSLTAVQLVQWYLDRIEALDRAGPKINAIISLNPDILAQARACDEALKRSGKLSGPMHGIPVLIKDQGDVLGLPTTMGSLLFKDFHPDRD
;
A
#
# COMPACT_ATOMS: atom_id res chain seq x y z
N MET A 1 -18.16 6.44 4.03
CA MET A 1 -17.02 6.93 3.21
C MET A 1 -16.12 7.77 4.08
N MET A 2 -14.84 7.43 4.20
CA MET A 2 -13.88 8.26 4.93
C MET A 2 -13.68 9.59 4.21
N GLN A 3 -13.66 10.68 4.99
CA GLN A 3 -13.34 11.99 4.43
C GLN A 3 -11.90 11.98 3.90
N LEU A 4 -11.73 12.42 2.67
CA LEU A 4 -10.44 12.45 1.96
C LEU A 4 -9.34 13.17 2.75
N ASP A 5 -9.70 14.13 3.58
CA ASP A 5 -8.74 14.95 4.32
C ASP A 5 -8.22 14.29 5.60
N ALA A 6 -8.96 13.33 6.18
CA ALA A 6 -8.62 12.74 7.48
C ALA A 6 -7.35 11.86 7.45
N LEU A 7 -6.98 11.34 6.28
CA LEU A 7 -5.81 10.49 6.11
C LEU A 7 -4.68 11.17 5.34
N ASN A 8 -4.90 12.41 4.91
CA ASN A 8 -3.88 13.14 4.17
C ASN A 8 -2.68 13.42 5.07
N GLU A 9 -1.49 13.05 4.59
CA GLU A 9 -0.23 13.22 5.32
C GLU A 9 -0.21 12.59 6.72
N ILE A 10 -1.01 11.54 6.93
CA ILE A 10 -1.06 10.83 8.21
C ILE A 10 0.30 10.17 8.51
N THR A 11 0.73 10.24 9.76
CA THR A 11 1.98 9.61 10.20
C THR A 11 1.80 8.13 10.53
N ILE A 12 2.89 7.36 10.48
CA ILE A 12 2.87 5.95 10.88
C ILE A 12 2.39 5.80 12.32
N ALA A 13 2.86 6.67 13.24
CA ALA A 13 2.45 6.64 14.63
C ALA A 13 0.94 6.83 14.79
N GLU A 14 0.35 7.76 14.06
CA GLU A 14 -1.10 8.00 14.10
C GLU A 14 -1.88 6.84 13.47
N ILE A 15 -1.37 6.26 12.37
CA ILE A 15 -1.97 5.07 11.76
C ILE A 15 -2.02 3.94 12.78
N HIS A 16 -0.90 3.64 13.43
CA HIS A 16 -0.82 2.57 14.40
C HIS A 16 -1.70 2.81 15.61
N ARG A 17 -1.80 4.07 16.09
CA ARG A 17 -2.72 4.43 17.16
C ARG A 17 -4.16 4.09 16.77
N ARG A 18 -4.57 4.43 15.54
CA ARG A 18 -5.92 4.16 15.04
C ARG A 18 -6.16 2.67 14.80
N TYR A 19 -5.14 1.91 14.41
CA TYR A 19 -5.25 0.45 14.32
C TYR A 19 -5.55 -0.16 15.69
N HIS A 20 -4.88 0.33 16.75
CA HIS A 20 -5.10 -0.16 18.11
C HIS A 20 -6.48 0.20 18.66
N ASP A 21 -6.96 1.41 18.40
CA ASP A 21 -8.28 1.83 18.91
C ASP A 21 -9.46 1.38 18.04
N GLY A 22 -9.16 0.76 16.89
CA GLY A 22 -10.17 0.23 15.98
C GLY A 22 -10.82 1.27 15.06
N SER A 23 -10.36 2.52 15.09
CA SER A 23 -10.93 3.59 14.24
C SER A 23 -10.47 3.52 12.78
N LEU A 24 -9.44 2.73 12.50
CA LEU A 24 -8.90 2.52 11.15
C LEU A 24 -8.42 1.08 11.01
N THR A 25 -8.62 0.49 9.85
CA THR A 25 -8.04 -0.81 9.50
C THR A 25 -7.02 -0.65 8.37
N ALA A 26 -6.12 -1.62 8.23
CA ALA A 26 -5.17 -1.64 7.13
C ALA A 26 -5.89 -1.72 5.77
N VAL A 27 -6.97 -2.50 5.68
CA VAL A 27 -7.79 -2.58 4.47
C VAL A 27 -8.35 -1.21 4.11
N GLN A 28 -8.89 -0.46 5.08
CA GLN A 28 -9.43 0.88 4.84
C GLN A 28 -8.35 1.85 4.36
N LEU A 29 -7.19 1.83 4.99
CA LEU A 29 -6.07 2.71 4.60
C LEU A 29 -5.59 2.40 3.19
N VAL A 30 -5.37 1.13 2.88
CA VAL A 30 -4.93 0.70 1.55
C VAL A 30 -5.98 1.07 0.49
N GLN A 31 -7.27 0.84 0.77
CA GLN A 31 -8.33 1.20 -0.17
C GLN A 31 -8.35 2.70 -0.44
N TRP A 32 -8.14 3.52 0.59
CA TRP A 32 -8.07 4.97 0.44
C TRP A 32 -6.93 5.37 -0.52
N TYR A 33 -5.75 4.75 -0.38
CA TYR A 33 -4.63 5.02 -1.30
C TYR A 33 -4.90 4.52 -2.72
N LEU A 34 -5.53 3.34 -2.87
CA LEU A 34 -5.91 2.84 -4.19
C LEU A 34 -6.88 3.78 -4.89
N ASP A 35 -7.86 4.32 -4.16
CA ASP A 35 -8.81 5.29 -4.69
C ASP A 35 -8.11 6.59 -5.11
N ARG A 36 -7.12 7.05 -4.34
CA ARG A 36 -6.31 8.22 -4.72
C ARG A 36 -5.49 7.97 -5.98
N ILE A 37 -4.87 6.80 -6.11
CA ILE A 37 -4.11 6.42 -7.30
C ILE A 37 -5.04 6.46 -8.52
N GLU A 38 -6.22 5.89 -8.43
CA GLU A 38 -7.17 5.93 -9.53
C GLU A 38 -7.58 7.36 -9.89
N ALA A 39 -7.88 8.18 -8.89
CA ALA A 39 -8.39 9.54 -9.11
C ALA A 39 -7.33 10.53 -9.59
N LEU A 40 -6.08 10.41 -9.16
CA LEU A 40 -5.05 11.43 -9.38
C LEU A 40 -3.90 10.94 -10.26
N ASP A 41 -3.59 9.66 -10.20
CA ASP A 41 -2.46 9.08 -10.95
C ASP A 41 -2.88 8.52 -12.30
N ARG A 42 -4.01 7.82 -12.35
CA ARG A 42 -4.56 7.20 -13.57
C ARG A 42 -5.51 8.12 -14.32
N ALA A 43 -6.30 8.89 -13.58
CA ALA A 43 -7.28 9.84 -14.12
C ALA A 43 -6.98 11.25 -13.58
N GLY A 44 -7.89 12.20 -13.77
CA GLY A 44 -7.70 13.57 -13.32
C GLY A 44 -6.41 14.18 -13.84
N PRO A 45 -5.47 14.61 -12.95
CA PRO A 45 -4.18 15.16 -13.36
C PRO A 45 -3.28 14.19 -14.12
N LYS A 46 -3.52 12.88 -14.01
CA LYS A 46 -2.75 11.81 -14.69
C LYS A 46 -1.25 11.93 -14.42
N ILE A 47 -0.88 11.89 -13.14
CA ILE A 47 0.52 12.00 -12.74
C ILE A 47 1.35 10.83 -13.29
N ASN A 48 0.75 9.63 -13.39
CA ASN A 48 1.37 8.41 -13.93
C ASN A 48 2.68 8.06 -13.22
N ALA A 49 2.70 8.21 -11.89
CA ALA A 49 3.86 7.91 -11.08
C ALA A 49 3.93 6.44 -10.67
N ILE A 50 2.78 5.75 -10.63
CA ILE A 50 2.68 4.35 -10.19
C ILE A 50 2.72 3.46 -11.43
N ILE A 51 3.76 2.63 -11.56
CA ILE A 51 3.91 1.72 -12.70
C ILE A 51 3.15 0.43 -12.45
N SER A 52 3.35 -0.19 -11.28
CA SER A 52 2.72 -1.46 -10.93
C SER A 52 2.05 -1.39 -9.57
N LEU A 53 0.91 -2.06 -9.44
CA LEU A 53 0.23 -2.25 -8.16
C LEU A 53 0.35 -3.73 -7.76
N ASN A 54 0.58 -3.96 -6.46
CA ASN A 54 0.58 -5.31 -5.92
C ASN A 54 -0.85 -5.89 -6.01
N PRO A 55 -1.08 -6.96 -6.79
CA PRO A 55 -2.42 -7.52 -6.94
C PRO A 55 -2.97 -8.13 -5.65
N ASP A 56 -2.11 -8.46 -4.69
CA ASP A 56 -2.49 -9.09 -3.42
C ASP A 56 -2.56 -8.08 -2.27
N ILE A 57 -2.48 -6.79 -2.55
CA ILE A 57 -2.35 -5.76 -1.51
C ILE A 57 -3.51 -5.77 -0.51
N LEU A 58 -4.75 -5.94 -0.97
CA LEU A 58 -5.91 -5.97 -0.08
C LEU A 58 -5.94 -7.26 0.76
N ALA A 59 -5.52 -8.39 0.19
CA ALA A 59 -5.40 -9.64 0.93
C ALA A 59 -4.32 -9.54 2.03
N GLN A 60 -3.19 -8.92 1.72
CA GLN A 60 -2.11 -8.67 2.68
C GLN A 60 -2.56 -7.70 3.79
N ALA A 61 -3.29 -6.64 3.43
CA ALA A 61 -3.85 -5.70 4.40
C ALA A 61 -4.83 -6.40 5.35
N ARG A 62 -5.70 -7.25 4.81
CA ARG A 62 -6.65 -8.04 5.60
C ARG A 62 -5.91 -8.96 6.57
N ALA A 63 -4.84 -9.61 6.13
CA ALA A 63 -4.02 -10.47 6.98
C ALA A 63 -3.40 -9.69 8.15
N CYS A 64 -2.97 -8.45 7.92
CA CYS A 64 -2.48 -7.57 8.98
C CYS A 64 -3.58 -7.24 9.99
N ASP A 65 -4.79 -6.92 9.53
CA ASP A 65 -5.92 -6.63 10.40
C ASP A 65 -6.29 -7.84 11.26
N GLU A 66 -6.34 -9.02 10.64
CA GLU A 66 -6.64 -10.27 11.36
C GLU A 66 -5.57 -10.62 12.39
N ALA A 67 -4.30 -10.42 12.05
CA ALA A 67 -3.19 -10.67 12.96
C ALA A 67 -3.26 -9.76 14.19
N LEU A 68 -3.54 -8.48 14.01
CA LEU A 68 -3.70 -7.54 15.10
C LEU A 68 -4.91 -7.91 15.98
N LYS A 69 -6.03 -8.23 15.36
CA LYS A 69 -7.25 -8.63 16.06
C LYS A 69 -7.03 -9.89 16.91
N ARG A 70 -6.28 -10.85 16.37
CA ARG A 70 -6.02 -12.14 17.04
C ARG A 70 -5.01 -12.00 18.18
N SER A 71 -3.92 -11.24 17.98
CA SER A 71 -2.82 -11.15 18.93
C SER A 71 -2.88 -9.92 19.83
N GLY A 72 -3.60 -8.87 19.44
CA GLY A 72 -3.59 -7.58 20.11
C GLY A 72 -2.31 -6.78 19.93
N LYS A 73 -1.41 -7.25 19.04
CA LYS A 73 -0.08 -6.64 18.84
C LYS A 73 0.19 -6.41 17.36
N LEU A 74 0.86 -5.30 17.07
CA LEU A 74 1.43 -5.06 15.74
C LEU A 74 2.58 -6.04 15.50
N SER A 75 2.73 -6.50 14.26
CA SER A 75 3.80 -7.43 13.88
C SER A 75 5.17 -6.75 13.82
N GLY A 76 5.22 -5.44 13.78
CA GLY A 76 6.45 -4.65 13.71
C GLY A 76 6.16 -3.19 13.42
N PRO A 77 7.21 -2.34 13.29
CA PRO A 77 7.06 -0.89 13.09
C PRO A 77 6.41 -0.51 11.76
N MET A 78 6.35 -1.44 10.79
CA MET A 78 5.71 -1.21 9.48
C MET A 78 4.42 -2.00 9.31
N HIS A 79 3.86 -2.55 10.38
CA HIS A 79 2.63 -3.33 10.32
C HIS A 79 1.51 -2.57 9.63
N GLY A 80 0.98 -3.14 8.54
CA GLY A 80 -0.15 -2.58 7.83
C GLY A 80 0.12 -1.25 7.12
N ILE A 81 1.39 -0.89 6.91
CA ILE A 81 1.77 0.36 6.26
C ILE A 81 2.05 0.10 4.78
N PRO A 82 1.28 0.69 3.85
CA PRO A 82 1.58 0.60 2.43
C PRO A 82 2.85 1.39 2.09
N VAL A 83 3.66 0.83 1.20
CA VAL A 83 4.98 1.37 0.85
C VAL A 83 5.09 1.48 -0.66
N LEU A 84 5.69 2.56 -1.14
CA LEU A 84 6.11 2.71 -2.53
C LEU A 84 7.58 2.34 -2.65
N ILE A 85 7.88 1.48 -3.63
CA ILE A 85 9.25 1.09 -3.95
C ILE A 85 9.54 1.56 -5.36
N LYS A 86 10.67 2.25 -5.53
CA LYS A 86 11.11 2.71 -6.84
C LYS A 86 11.33 1.48 -7.75
N ASP A 87 10.91 1.59 -9.02
CA ASP A 87 10.93 0.48 -9.99
C ASP A 87 12.35 0.12 -10.46
N GLN A 88 13.33 0.28 -9.60
CA GLN A 88 14.70 -0.23 -9.70
C GLN A 88 14.94 -1.30 -8.64
N GLY A 89 14.11 -1.35 -7.60
CA GLY A 89 14.19 -2.34 -6.54
C GLY A 89 13.40 -3.58 -6.91
N ASP A 90 14.00 -4.74 -6.70
CA ASP A 90 13.32 -6.00 -6.90
C ASP A 90 12.34 -6.25 -5.76
N VAL A 91 11.11 -6.64 -6.12
CA VAL A 91 10.07 -7.05 -5.17
C VAL A 91 9.46 -8.34 -5.70
N LEU A 92 9.53 -9.38 -4.91
CA LEU A 92 8.95 -10.67 -5.29
C LEU A 92 7.46 -10.50 -5.59
N GLY A 93 7.03 -11.01 -6.73
CA GLY A 93 5.64 -10.94 -7.18
C GLY A 93 5.29 -9.71 -7.99
N LEU A 94 6.22 -8.77 -8.18
CA LEU A 94 6.03 -7.58 -8.99
C LEU A 94 7.11 -7.47 -10.07
N PRO A 95 6.79 -6.88 -11.24
CA PRO A 95 7.82 -6.66 -12.25
C PRO A 95 8.80 -5.56 -11.82
N THR A 96 10.07 -5.71 -12.19
CA THR A 96 11.10 -4.66 -12.07
C THR A 96 11.43 -4.20 -13.48
N THR A 97 10.93 -3.04 -13.89
CA THR A 97 10.98 -2.61 -15.29
C THR A 97 12.00 -1.51 -15.57
N MET A 98 12.43 -0.79 -14.54
CA MET A 98 13.30 0.39 -14.68
C MET A 98 12.74 1.43 -15.67
N GLY A 99 11.42 1.44 -15.88
CA GLY A 99 10.77 2.30 -16.86
C GLY A 99 11.02 1.92 -18.32
N SER A 100 11.58 0.73 -18.58
CA SER A 100 11.94 0.27 -19.92
C SER A 100 10.95 -0.75 -20.47
N LEU A 101 10.53 -0.58 -21.72
CA LEU A 101 9.69 -1.57 -22.39
C LEU A 101 10.39 -2.92 -22.54
N LEU A 102 11.72 -2.94 -22.59
CA LEU A 102 12.49 -4.19 -22.69
C LEU A 102 12.33 -5.06 -21.44
N PHE A 103 12.12 -4.45 -20.28
CA PHE A 103 12.02 -5.14 -19.00
C PHE A 103 10.60 -5.15 -18.44
N LYS A 104 9.59 -4.78 -19.23
CA LYS A 104 8.20 -4.65 -18.75
C LYS A 104 7.66 -5.93 -18.10
N ASP A 105 8.13 -7.09 -18.53
CA ASP A 105 7.67 -8.39 -18.04
C ASP A 105 8.73 -9.11 -17.18
N PHE A 106 9.81 -8.42 -16.82
CA PHE A 106 10.83 -8.99 -15.96
C PHE A 106 10.35 -9.09 -14.52
N HIS A 107 10.31 -10.32 -14.01
CA HIS A 107 9.92 -10.58 -12.62
C HIS A 107 11.11 -11.18 -11.88
N PRO A 108 11.55 -10.55 -10.77
CA PRO A 108 12.63 -11.10 -9.96
C PRO A 108 12.16 -12.34 -9.19
N ASP A 109 13.10 -13.20 -8.85
CA ASP A 109 12.87 -14.42 -8.07
C ASP A 109 13.07 -14.21 -6.56
N ARG A 110 13.43 -12.98 -6.14
CA ARG A 110 13.65 -12.56 -4.76
C ARG A 110 13.60 -11.05 -4.66
N ASP A 111 13.45 -10.58 -3.43
CA ASP A 111 13.56 -9.15 -3.11
C ASP A 111 15.00 -8.65 -3.21
#